data_966a5be6952b0f858075084432dfcd69
#
_entry.id   966a5be6952b0f858075084432dfcd69
#
_cell.length_a   1.000
_cell.length_b   1.000
_cell.length_c   1.000
_cell.angle_alpha   90.00
_cell.angle_beta   90.00
_cell.angle_gamma   90.00
#
_symmetry.space_group_name_H-M   'P 1'
#
loop_
_entity.id
_entity.type
_entity.pdbx_description
1 polymer ?
#
loop_
_entity_poly.entity_id
_entity_poly.type
_entity_poly.pdbx_seq_one_letter_code
_entity_poly.pdbx_strand_id
1 'polypeptide(L)'
;RNGVKQVQGTFNGLGERCGNANLVNVVANLVLKMDYDCKLKKKTKKLTTVSRLIDETLNRQSVKNLPFVGSSAFAHKGGLHISAVEKNPKCYEHINPERIGNERVLVVSNQSGKSNVINKLKKFDIDVKGEEKKILDFLELIKKQEFLGYAYDGAEASFELLAKRKFQNFKEFYSLESFEVSDKKTKDDKGKFLPFSKARVKIKVGSKNFDSEAKGNGPIHALDNALRKALENYYPNLKGLKLIDYKVRILTPQDGTKALVRVR
;
A
#
# COMPACT_ATOMS: atom_id res chain seq x y z
N ARG A 1 39.64 -1.46 -3.29
CA ARG A 1 41.07 -1.87 -3.22
C ARG A 1 41.72 -1.92 -4.60
N ASN A 2 40.94 -2.09 -5.67
CA ASN A 2 41.50 -2.22 -7.04
C ASN A 2 41.34 -0.96 -7.89
N GLY A 3 41.28 0.22 -7.28
CA GLY A 3 41.24 1.53 -7.96
C GLY A 3 39.88 1.88 -8.60
N VAL A 4 38.83 1.09 -8.36
CA VAL A 4 37.45 1.38 -8.85
C VAL A 4 36.94 2.65 -8.17
N LYS A 5 36.59 3.67 -8.97
CA LYS A 5 36.07 4.96 -8.50
C LYS A 5 34.58 5.12 -8.70
N GLN A 6 33.97 4.31 -9.57
CA GLN A 6 32.56 4.39 -9.91
C GLN A 6 31.95 3.00 -10.03
N VAL A 7 30.75 2.84 -9.49
CA VAL A 7 29.92 1.64 -9.65
C VAL A 7 28.63 2.02 -10.35
N GLN A 8 28.23 1.24 -11.35
CA GLN A 8 26.94 1.36 -12.02
C GLN A 8 26.04 0.20 -11.63
N GLY A 9 24.76 0.44 -11.62
CA GLY A 9 23.75 -0.55 -11.31
C GLY A 9 22.36 0.09 -11.36
N THR A 10 21.36 -0.63 -10.88
CA THR A 10 19.97 -0.16 -10.85
C THR A 10 19.36 -0.36 -9.47
N PHE A 11 18.42 0.49 -9.09
CA PHE A 11 17.63 0.23 -7.89
C PHE A 11 16.84 -1.08 -8.05
N ASN A 12 16.74 -1.84 -6.97
CA ASN A 12 16.10 -3.16 -6.91
C ASN A 12 16.69 -4.20 -7.90
N GLY A 13 17.86 -3.92 -8.48
CA GLY A 13 18.50 -4.81 -9.44
C GLY A 13 17.79 -4.93 -10.78
N LEU A 14 16.96 -3.96 -11.13
CA LEU A 14 16.19 -3.99 -12.38
C LEU A 14 17.10 -4.08 -13.60
N GLY A 15 16.70 -4.88 -14.59
CA GLY A 15 17.46 -5.06 -15.82
C GLY A 15 17.02 -6.30 -16.59
N GLU A 16 17.67 -6.51 -17.73
CA GLU A 16 17.45 -7.67 -18.58
C GLU A 16 17.93 -8.96 -17.91
N ARG A 17 17.35 -10.08 -18.25
CA ARG A 17 17.66 -11.42 -17.75
C ARG A 17 17.60 -11.50 -16.22
N CYS A 18 18.75 -11.69 -15.56
CA CYS A 18 18.88 -11.76 -14.10
C CYS A 18 18.98 -10.38 -13.43
N GLY A 19 18.91 -9.29 -14.20
CA GLY A 19 19.01 -7.93 -13.70
C GLY A 19 20.44 -7.39 -13.64
N ASN A 20 20.58 -6.21 -13.06
CA ASN A 20 21.83 -5.52 -12.84
C ASN A 20 22.25 -5.57 -11.36
N ALA A 21 23.45 -5.08 -11.07
CA ALA A 21 23.88 -4.89 -9.68
C ALA A 21 22.88 -4.02 -8.94
N ASN A 22 22.38 -4.52 -7.81
CA ASN A 22 21.39 -3.81 -7.01
C ASN A 22 22.05 -2.66 -6.24
N LEU A 23 21.81 -1.42 -6.67
CA LEU A 23 22.37 -0.22 -6.05
C LEU A 23 21.94 -0.06 -4.59
N VAL A 24 20.79 -0.57 -4.16
CA VAL A 24 20.40 -0.56 -2.74
C VAL A 24 21.45 -1.29 -1.91
N ASN A 25 21.79 -2.52 -2.33
CA ASN A 25 22.79 -3.33 -1.63
C ASN A 25 24.18 -2.74 -1.72
N VAL A 26 24.59 -2.25 -2.90
CA VAL A 26 25.90 -1.65 -3.12
C VAL A 26 26.07 -0.42 -2.23
N VAL A 27 25.12 0.53 -2.28
CA VAL A 27 25.20 1.78 -1.49
C VAL A 27 25.15 1.48 0.01
N ALA A 28 24.25 0.62 0.45
CA ALA A 28 24.13 0.27 1.87
C ALA A 28 25.43 -0.37 2.41
N ASN A 29 26.04 -1.29 1.67
CA ASN A 29 27.31 -1.89 2.07
C ASN A 29 28.46 -0.89 2.07
N LEU A 30 28.65 -0.14 0.99
CA LEU A 30 29.75 0.82 0.88
C LEU A 30 29.67 1.90 1.97
N VAL A 31 28.49 2.47 2.18
CA VAL A 31 28.31 3.60 3.10
C VAL A 31 28.19 3.15 4.56
N LEU A 32 27.37 2.13 4.85
CA LEU A 32 27.00 1.81 6.23
C LEU A 32 27.89 0.75 6.88
N LYS A 33 28.57 -0.08 6.08
CA LYS A 33 29.46 -1.13 6.59
C LYS A 33 30.93 -0.87 6.33
N MET A 34 31.23 -0.24 5.20
CA MET A 34 32.61 -0.03 4.78
C MET A 34 33.06 1.43 4.93
N ASP A 35 32.15 2.32 5.35
CA ASP A 35 32.36 3.75 5.58
C ASP A 35 32.98 4.52 4.39
N TYR A 36 32.71 4.06 3.17
CA TYR A 36 33.10 4.81 2.00
C TYR A 36 32.30 6.10 1.88
N ASP A 37 32.97 7.17 1.51
CA ASP A 37 32.31 8.43 1.20
C ASP A 37 31.72 8.39 -0.20
N CYS A 38 30.43 8.70 -0.31
CA CYS A 38 29.74 8.85 -1.59
C CYS A 38 28.62 9.88 -1.48
N LYS A 39 28.19 10.41 -2.63
CA LYS A 39 27.12 11.44 -2.70
C LYS A 39 25.81 11.02 -2.02
N LEU A 40 25.57 9.73 -1.84
CA LEU A 40 24.35 9.19 -1.22
C LEU A 40 24.45 9.00 0.29
N LYS A 41 25.61 9.23 0.91
CA LYS A 41 25.85 9.02 2.36
C LYS A 41 24.80 9.70 3.25
N LYS A 42 24.44 10.95 2.93
CA LYS A 42 23.42 11.72 3.67
C LYS A 42 21.97 11.33 3.32
N LYS A 43 21.76 10.48 2.31
CA LYS A 43 20.43 10.13 1.78
C LYS A 43 20.04 8.66 2.00
N THR A 44 20.86 7.90 2.72
CA THR A 44 20.63 6.46 2.95
C THR A 44 19.27 6.18 3.59
N LYS A 45 18.76 7.05 4.48
CA LYS A 45 17.42 6.95 5.08
C LYS A 45 16.28 6.91 4.07
N LYS A 46 16.51 7.27 2.80
CA LYS A 46 15.51 7.23 1.74
C LYS A 46 15.53 5.92 0.93
N LEU A 47 16.49 5.03 1.17
CA LEU A 47 16.68 3.82 0.35
C LEU A 47 15.43 2.93 0.35
N THR A 48 14.81 2.68 1.49
CA THR A 48 13.59 1.88 1.59
C THR A 48 12.42 2.53 0.86
N THR A 49 12.20 3.82 1.07
CA THR A 49 11.12 4.57 0.40
C THR A 49 11.30 4.58 -1.11
N VAL A 50 12.51 4.82 -1.61
CA VAL A 50 12.80 4.84 -3.05
C VAL A 50 12.63 3.44 -3.66
N SER A 51 13.12 2.40 -2.98
CA SER A 51 12.94 1.01 -3.42
C SER A 51 11.45 0.65 -3.59
N ARG A 52 10.62 0.98 -2.59
CA ARG A 52 9.18 0.74 -2.62
C ARG A 52 8.47 1.58 -3.69
N LEU A 53 8.85 2.85 -3.84
CA LEU A 53 8.30 3.73 -4.88
C LEU A 53 8.53 3.20 -6.29
N ILE A 54 9.73 2.68 -6.56
CA ILE A 54 10.06 2.07 -7.86
C ILE A 54 9.19 0.85 -8.12
N ASP A 55 9.05 -0.06 -7.14
CA ASP A 55 8.19 -1.23 -7.29
C ASP A 55 6.72 -0.83 -7.52
N GLU A 56 6.22 0.15 -6.80
CA GLU A 56 4.87 0.70 -6.99
C GLU A 56 4.69 1.32 -8.37
N THR A 57 5.67 2.11 -8.83
CA THR A 57 5.64 2.73 -10.17
C THR A 57 5.57 1.68 -11.27
N LEU A 58 6.28 0.56 -11.10
CA LEU A 58 6.27 -0.57 -12.02
C LEU A 58 5.11 -1.55 -11.79
N ASN A 59 4.20 -1.24 -10.87
CA ASN A 59 3.12 -2.14 -10.44
C ASN A 59 3.63 -3.55 -10.05
N ARG A 60 4.79 -3.62 -9.40
CA ARG A 60 5.41 -4.87 -8.93
C ARG A 60 5.20 -5.05 -7.44
N GLN A 61 5.11 -6.29 -6.99
CA GLN A 61 5.17 -6.57 -5.56
C GLN A 61 6.60 -6.41 -5.07
N SER A 62 6.79 -5.62 -4.02
CA SER A 62 8.10 -5.50 -3.39
C SER A 62 8.55 -6.84 -2.80
N VAL A 63 9.80 -7.17 -3.02
CA VAL A 63 10.39 -8.41 -2.53
C VAL A 63 10.59 -8.31 -1.02
N LYS A 64 9.85 -9.10 -0.26
CA LYS A 64 9.82 -9.02 1.22
C LYS A 64 11.19 -9.26 1.87
N ASN A 65 11.97 -10.18 1.33
CA ASN A 65 13.30 -10.56 1.83
C ASN A 65 14.46 -9.86 1.13
N LEU A 66 14.19 -8.79 0.37
CA LEU A 66 15.26 -7.99 -0.24
C LEU A 66 16.17 -7.43 0.85
N PRO A 67 17.50 -7.65 0.77
CA PRO A 67 18.41 -7.15 1.77
C PRO A 67 18.25 -5.64 1.99
N PHE A 68 18.36 -5.21 3.24
CA PHE A 68 18.23 -3.84 3.73
C PHE A 68 16.80 -3.27 3.67
N VAL A 69 16.09 -3.32 2.53
CA VAL A 69 14.86 -2.57 2.28
C VAL A 69 13.59 -3.41 2.29
N GLY A 70 13.71 -4.73 2.23
CA GLY A 70 12.58 -5.63 2.30
C GLY A 70 11.85 -5.54 3.64
N SER A 71 10.54 -5.78 3.65
CA SER A 71 9.72 -5.73 4.87
C SER A 71 10.11 -6.79 5.90
N SER A 72 10.79 -7.86 5.47
CA SER A 72 11.29 -8.92 6.35
C SER A 72 12.78 -8.79 6.67
N ALA A 73 13.48 -7.77 6.13
CA ALA A 73 14.94 -7.63 6.27
C ALA A 73 15.39 -7.48 7.72
N PHE A 74 14.54 -6.93 8.59
CA PHE A 74 14.76 -6.75 10.03
C PHE A 74 13.59 -7.34 10.84
N ALA A 75 13.00 -8.42 10.34
CA ALA A 75 11.92 -9.12 11.02
C ALA A 75 12.49 -10.32 11.81
N HIS A 76 12.22 -10.36 13.10
CA HIS A 76 12.64 -11.42 14.01
C HIS A 76 11.42 -12.17 14.53
N LYS A 77 11.35 -13.50 14.30
CA LYS A 77 10.20 -14.35 14.72
C LYS A 77 10.53 -15.32 15.83
N GLY A 78 11.75 -15.80 15.94
CA GLY A 78 12.16 -16.76 16.96
C GLY A 78 12.27 -16.12 18.33
N GLY A 79 11.74 -16.76 19.39
CA GLY A 79 11.75 -16.23 20.75
C GLY A 79 13.15 -15.87 21.27
N LEU A 80 14.16 -16.71 20.99
CA LEU A 80 15.56 -16.43 21.33
C LEU A 80 16.10 -15.22 20.57
N HIS A 81 15.78 -15.09 19.28
CA HIS A 81 16.19 -13.94 18.47
C HIS A 81 15.61 -12.64 19.02
N ILE A 82 14.33 -12.66 19.37
CA ILE A 82 13.63 -11.49 19.91
C ILE A 82 14.23 -11.07 21.24
N SER A 83 14.38 -12.03 22.17
CA SER A 83 15.01 -11.75 23.48
C SER A 83 16.42 -11.19 23.35
N ALA A 84 17.21 -11.69 22.39
CA ALA A 84 18.55 -11.18 22.14
C ALA A 84 18.55 -9.78 21.52
N VAL A 85 17.65 -9.52 20.56
CA VAL A 85 17.51 -8.20 19.92
C VAL A 85 16.99 -7.16 20.90
N GLU A 86 16.08 -7.52 21.81
CA GLU A 86 15.61 -6.61 22.86
C GLU A 86 16.72 -6.21 23.82
N LYS A 87 17.61 -7.15 24.17
CA LYS A 87 18.77 -6.88 25.02
C LYS A 87 19.85 -6.10 24.27
N ASN A 88 20.18 -6.53 23.07
CA ASN A 88 21.18 -5.88 22.22
C ASN A 88 20.89 -6.15 20.73
N PRO A 89 20.35 -5.17 19.99
CA PRO A 89 20.05 -5.33 18.56
C PRO A 89 21.23 -5.83 17.72
N LYS A 90 22.47 -5.49 18.09
CA LYS A 90 23.68 -5.90 17.36
C LYS A 90 23.92 -7.41 17.34
N CYS A 91 23.21 -8.20 18.18
CA CYS A 91 23.33 -9.66 18.14
C CYS A 91 22.83 -10.25 16.82
N TYR A 92 21.83 -9.63 16.18
CA TYR A 92 21.21 -10.13 14.95
C TYR A 92 21.10 -9.09 13.85
N GLU A 93 21.19 -7.79 14.18
CA GLU A 93 21.11 -6.71 13.21
C GLU A 93 22.48 -6.16 12.88
N HIS A 94 22.86 -6.25 11.63
CA HIS A 94 24.15 -5.78 11.14
C HIS A 94 24.22 -4.27 10.98
N ILE A 95 23.08 -3.58 10.98
CA ILE A 95 22.92 -2.11 11.00
C ILE A 95 21.62 -1.77 11.73
N ASN A 96 21.51 -0.52 12.22
CA ASN A 96 20.21 0.01 12.65
C ASN A 96 19.30 0.24 11.42
N PRO A 97 18.10 -0.37 11.34
CA PRO A 97 17.19 -0.24 10.21
C PRO A 97 16.80 1.21 9.89
N GLU A 98 16.71 2.09 10.88
CA GLU A 98 16.39 3.51 10.68
C GLU A 98 17.41 4.25 9.81
N ARG A 99 18.64 3.76 9.74
CA ARG A 99 19.69 4.36 8.89
C ARG A 99 19.40 4.25 7.39
N ILE A 100 18.50 3.34 7.03
CA ILE A 100 18.06 3.13 5.64
C ILE A 100 16.56 3.38 5.45
N GLY A 101 15.88 3.92 6.48
CA GLY A 101 14.44 4.18 6.46
C GLY A 101 13.58 2.91 6.53
N ASN A 102 14.13 1.81 7.05
CA ASN A 102 13.39 0.60 7.40
C ASN A 102 13.13 0.57 8.90
N GLU A 103 12.35 -0.40 9.35
CA GLU A 103 12.00 -0.58 10.76
C GLU A 103 12.26 -2.01 11.23
N ARG A 104 12.53 -2.16 12.52
CA ARG A 104 12.58 -3.47 13.17
C ARG A 104 11.17 -4.00 13.36
N VAL A 105 10.97 -5.25 12.97
CA VAL A 105 9.72 -5.97 13.19
C VAL A 105 9.97 -7.16 14.08
N LEU A 106 9.53 -7.09 15.33
CA LEU A 106 9.53 -8.23 16.22
C LEU A 106 8.23 -8.99 16.00
N VAL A 107 8.31 -10.13 15.32
CA VAL A 107 7.17 -11.02 15.07
C VAL A 107 6.99 -11.92 16.31
N VAL A 108 6.75 -11.31 17.45
CA VAL A 108 6.32 -12.05 18.64
C VAL A 108 4.82 -12.01 18.65
N SER A 109 4.15 -13.13 18.48
CA SER A 109 2.77 -13.31 18.87
C SER A 109 1.92 -12.01 18.86
N ASN A 110 0.68 -12.05 19.10
CA ASN A 110 -0.29 -10.94 19.09
C ASN A 110 0.15 -9.58 19.72
N GLN A 111 1.29 -9.50 20.43
CA GLN A 111 1.71 -8.27 21.12
C GLN A 111 2.49 -7.25 20.28
N SER A 112 3.36 -7.68 19.35
CA SER A 112 4.15 -6.72 18.55
C SER A 112 3.30 -6.01 17.50
N GLY A 113 2.32 -6.69 16.93
CA GLY A 113 1.31 -6.07 16.09
C GLY A 113 0.47 -5.02 16.85
N LYS A 114 0.20 -5.27 18.14
CA LYS A 114 -0.55 -4.35 19.02
C LYS A 114 0.17 -3.01 19.19
N SER A 115 1.45 -3.02 19.48
CA SER A 115 2.23 -1.78 19.68
C SER A 115 2.32 -0.94 18.41
N ASN A 116 2.54 -1.56 17.25
CA ASN A 116 2.60 -0.86 15.98
C ASN A 116 1.25 -0.24 15.60
N VAL A 117 0.16 -0.98 15.82
CA VAL A 117 -1.19 -0.45 15.58
C VAL A 117 -1.49 0.71 16.52
N ILE A 118 -1.18 0.60 17.82
CA ILE A 118 -1.37 1.68 18.78
C ILE A 118 -0.59 2.92 18.37
N ASN A 119 0.67 2.76 17.95
CA ASN A 119 1.48 3.89 17.48
C ASN A 119 0.92 4.53 16.21
N LYS A 120 0.37 3.73 15.29
CA LYS A 120 -0.31 4.24 14.09
C LYS A 120 -1.62 4.98 14.45
N LEU A 121 -2.42 4.43 15.37
CA LEU A 121 -3.66 5.06 15.85
C LEU A 121 -3.40 6.42 16.51
N LYS A 122 -2.33 6.53 17.31
CA LYS A 122 -1.91 7.80 17.92
C LYS A 122 -1.56 8.88 16.88
N LYS A 123 -1.01 8.50 15.71
CA LYS A 123 -0.72 9.46 14.63
C LYS A 123 -1.99 10.08 14.02
N PHE A 124 -3.13 9.43 14.19
CA PHE A 124 -4.45 9.90 13.72
C PHE A 124 -5.32 10.44 14.86
N ASP A 125 -4.71 10.77 16.01
CA ASP A 125 -5.40 11.28 17.20
C ASP A 125 -6.53 10.37 17.69
N ILE A 126 -6.36 9.05 17.53
CA ILE A 126 -7.30 8.04 18.03
C ILE A 126 -6.78 7.52 19.36
N ASP A 127 -7.42 7.93 20.46
CA ASP A 127 -7.12 7.40 21.79
C ASP A 127 -7.77 6.01 21.97
N VAL A 128 -6.94 5.06 22.39
CA VAL A 128 -7.35 3.66 22.59
C VAL A 128 -7.03 3.16 23.99
N LYS A 129 -6.83 4.07 24.95
CA LYS A 129 -6.56 3.70 26.35
C LYS A 129 -7.72 2.90 26.92
N GLY A 130 -7.41 1.75 27.49
CA GLY A 130 -8.42 0.88 28.11
C GLY A 130 -9.22 0.02 27.13
N GLU A 131 -8.99 0.13 25.80
CA GLU A 131 -9.76 -0.60 24.79
C GLU A 131 -9.03 -1.84 24.23
N GLU A 132 -8.40 -2.61 25.11
CA GLU A 132 -7.55 -3.74 24.70
C GLU A 132 -8.25 -4.76 23.79
N LYS A 133 -9.50 -5.09 24.08
CA LYS A 133 -10.27 -6.03 23.27
C LYS A 133 -10.52 -5.48 21.87
N LYS A 134 -10.90 -4.20 21.75
CA LYS A 134 -11.10 -3.59 20.43
C LYS A 134 -9.82 -3.49 19.62
N ILE A 135 -8.67 -3.31 20.27
CA ILE A 135 -7.37 -3.30 19.59
C ILE A 135 -7.05 -4.69 19.02
N LEU A 136 -7.32 -5.76 19.76
CA LEU A 136 -7.11 -7.13 19.27
C LEU A 136 -8.03 -7.46 18.10
N ASP A 137 -9.33 -7.12 18.22
CA ASP A 137 -10.30 -7.29 17.13
C ASP A 137 -9.88 -6.50 15.86
N PHE A 138 -9.34 -5.30 16.06
CA PHE A 138 -8.87 -4.47 14.96
C PHE A 138 -7.63 -5.04 14.29
N LEU A 139 -6.72 -5.62 15.07
CA LEU A 139 -5.56 -6.36 14.56
C LEU A 139 -5.97 -7.56 13.71
N GLU A 140 -6.95 -8.32 14.17
CA GLU A 140 -7.49 -9.45 13.42
C GLU A 140 -8.16 -8.99 12.12
N LEU A 141 -8.90 -7.89 12.18
CA LEU A 141 -9.50 -7.27 11.00
C LEU A 141 -8.43 -6.86 9.98
N ILE A 142 -7.35 -6.19 10.41
CA ILE A 142 -6.24 -5.81 9.53
C ILE A 142 -5.62 -7.05 8.89
N LYS A 143 -5.28 -8.06 9.69
CA LYS A 143 -4.70 -9.32 9.18
C LYS A 143 -5.60 -10.00 8.15
N LYS A 144 -6.91 -10.04 8.41
CA LYS A 144 -7.90 -10.59 7.47
C LYS A 144 -7.94 -9.79 6.18
N GLN A 145 -7.92 -8.47 6.26
CA GLN A 145 -7.90 -7.61 5.08
C GLN A 145 -6.58 -7.78 4.29
N GLU A 146 -5.45 -7.85 4.97
CA GLU A 146 -4.15 -8.10 4.32
C GLU A 146 -4.10 -9.47 3.64
N PHE A 147 -4.69 -10.49 4.24
CA PHE A 147 -4.85 -11.81 3.62
C PHE A 147 -5.70 -11.74 2.36
N LEU A 148 -6.74 -10.91 2.34
CA LEU A 148 -7.58 -10.62 1.17
C LEU A 148 -6.90 -9.69 0.15
N GLY A 149 -5.63 -9.35 0.35
CA GLY A 149 -4.83 -8.57 -0.58
C GLY A 149 -4.85 -7.06 -0.36
N TYR A 150 -5.51 -6.55 0.68
CA TYR A 150 -5.38 -5.14 1.06
C TYR A 150 -3.95 -4.86 1.55
N ALA A 151 -3.45 -3.66 1.31
CA ALA A 151 -2.16 -3.21 1.83
C ALA A 151 -2.31 -1.80 2.38
N TYR A 152 -2.01 -1.66 3.66
CA TYR A 152 -2.10 -0.37 4.36
C TYR A 152 -0.76 0.38 4.39
N ASP A 153 0.30 -0.23 3.86
CA ASP A 153 1.57 0.45 3.64
C ASP A 153 1.43 1.42 2.45
N GLY A 154 1.57 2.71 2.74
CA GLY A 154 1.35 3.77 1.76
C GLY A 154 -0.13 4.03 1.41
N ALA A 155 -1.09 3.47 2.16
CA ALA A 155 -2.52 3.76 2.08
C ALA A 155 -3.04 4.29 3.44
N GLU A 156 -2.40 5.35 3.93
CA GLU A 156 -2.65 5.89 5.27
C GLU A 156 -4.10 6.32 5.48
N ALA A 157 -4.71 6.98 4.48
CA ALA A 157 -6.11 7.39 4.55
C ALA A 157 -7.07 6.19 4.66
N SER A 158 -6.78 5.08 3.98
CA SER A 158 -7.59 3.85 4.10
C SER A 158 -7.48 3.22 5.48
N PHE A 159 -6.28 3.22 6.06
CA PHE A 159 -6.07 2.77 7.44
C PHE A 159 -6.79 3.67 8.44
N GLU A 160 -6.68 4.98 8.28
CA GLU A 160 -7.34 5.98 9.13
C GLU A 160 -8.86 5.80 9.13
N LEU A 161 -9.47 5.65 7.94
CA LEU A 161 -10.91 5.41 7.82
C LEU A 161 -11.34 4.11 8.51
N LEU A 162 -10.57 3.03 8.32
CA LEU A 162 -10.85 1.76 8.98
C LEU A 162 -10.78 1.90 10.51
N ALA A 163 -9.77 2.62 10.99
CA ALA A 163 -9.59 2.90 12.42
C ALA A 163 -10.71 3.76 12.98
N LYS A 164 -11.08 4.86 12.32
CA LYS A 164 -12.19 5.73 12.73
C LYS A 164 -13.51 4.99 12.83
N ARG A 165 -13.79 4.10 11.86
CA ARG A 165 -14.98 3.22 11.89
C ARG A 165 -15.02 2.28 13.09
N LYS A 166 -13.86 1.80 13.53
CA LYS A 166 -13.77 0.84 14.65
C LYS A 166 -13.77 1.52 16.02
N PHE A 167 -13.08 2.66 16.16
CA PHE A 167 -12.82 3.28 17.47
C PHE A 167 -13.62 4.54 17.75
N GLN A 168 -14.15 5.20 16.71
CA GLN A 168 -14.91 6.43 16.84
C GLN A 168 -16.36 6.23 16.40
N ASN A 169 -17.23 7.15 16.79
CA ASN A 169 -18.61 7.18 16.28
C ASN A 169 -18.61 7.77 14.86
N PHE A 170 -18.12 6.98 13.90
CA PHE A 170 -17.93 7.41 12.53
C PHE A 170 -19.27 7.38 11.78
N LYS A 171 -19.70 8.54 11.31
CA LYS A 171 -20.89 8.66 10.48
C LYS A 171 -20.49 8.44 9.02
N GLU A 172 -21.06 7.42 8.39
CA GLU A 172 -20.85 7.19 6.96
C GLU A 172 -21.41 8.35 6.13
N PHE A 173 -20.65 8.76 5.13
CA PHE A 173 -21.06 9.84 4.23
C PHE A 173 -22.20 9.43 3.32
N TYR A 174 -22.21 8.17 2.90
CA TYR A 174 -23.28 7.55 2.12
C TYR A 174 -23.26 6.04 2.31
N SER A 175 -24.36 5.38 2.01
CA SER A 175 -24.43 3.92 1.83
C SER A 175 -24.69 3.58 0.38
N LEU A 176 -23.96 2.59 -0.15
CA LEU A 176 -24.18 2.04 -1.48
C LEU A 176 -25.27 0.97 -1.40
N GLU A 177 -26.38 1.20 -2.10
CA GLU A 177 -27.51 0.25 -2.17
C GLU A 177 -27.29 -0.77 -3.30
N SER A 178 -26.98 -0.27 -4.49
CA SER A 178 -26.67 -1.10 -5.65
C SER A 178 -25.89 -0.32 -6.72
N PHE A 179 -25.18 -1.05 -7.56
CA PHE A 179 -24.64 -0.50 -8.80
C PHE A 179 -24.76 -1.52 -9.93
N GLU A 180 -24.86 -1.01 -11.14
CA GLU A 180 -24.88 -1.77 -12.38
C GLU A 180 -23.93 -1.10 -13.36
N VAL A 181 -23.15 -1.92 -14.09
CA VAL A 181 -22.28 -1.44 -15.16
C VAL A 181 -22.52 -2.28 -16.39
N SER A 182 -22.77 -1.62 -17.51
CA SER A 182 -22.99 -2.25 -18.82
C SER A 182 -21.95 -1.75 -19.81
N ASP A 183 -21.19 -2.67 -20.36
CA ASP A 183 -20.20 -2.41 -21.42
C ASP A 183 -20.74 -2.84 -22.77
N LYS A 184 -20.68 -1.93 -23.73
CA LYS A 184 -20.98 -2.24 -25.14
C LYS A 184 -19.81 -1.83 -26.01
N LYS A 185 -19.46 -2.68 -26.96
CA LYS A 185 -18.54 -2.37 -28.04
C LYS A 185 -19.32 -2.41 -29.35
N THR A 186 -19.51 -1.26 -29.96
CA THR A 186 -20.12 -1.15 -31.28
C THR A 186 -19.07 -0.73 -32.30
N LYS A 187 -19.17 -1.21 -33.53
CA LYS A 187 -18.36 -0.72 -34.62
C LYS A 187 -18.98 0.56 -35.17
N ASP A 188 -18.16 1.56 -35.44
CA ASP A 188 -18.56 2.72 -36.23
C ASP A 188 -18.64 2.37 -37.74
N ASP A 189 -19.04 3.35 -38.54
CA ASP A 189 -19.17 3.19 -40.00
C ASP A 189 -17.85 2.86 -40.70
N LYS A 190 -16.71 3.09 -40.01
CA LYS A 190 -15.35 2.77 -40.48
C LYS A 190 -14.84 1.42 -39.92
N GLY A 191 -15.70 0.66 -39.25
CA GLY A 191 -15.36 -0.65 -38.67
C GLY A 191 -14.52 -0.57 -37.38
N LYS A 192 -14.29 0.63 -36.82
CA LYS A 192 -13.55 0.79 -35.57
C LYS A 192 -14.46 0.55 -34.37
N PHE A 193 -13.98 -0.21 -33.40
CA PHE A 193 -14.70 -0.41 -32.16
C PHE A 193 -14.69 0.85 -31.30
N LEU A 194 -15.88 1.31 -30.96
CA LEU A 194 -16.08 2.36 -29.97
C LEU A 194 -16.50 1.71 -28.65
N PRO A 195 -15.66 1.76 -27.62
CA PRO A 195 -16.04 1.32 -26.28
C PRO A 195 -17.06 2.31 -25.72
N PHE A 196 -18.11 1.78 -25.14
CA PHE A 196 -19.14 2.56 -24.47
C PHE A 196 -19.55 1.86 -23.20
N SER A 197 -19.30 2.51 -22.07
CA SER A 197 -19.72 2.02 -20.77
C SER A 197 -20.77 2.94 -20.17
N LYS A 198 -21.77 2.33 -19.57
CA LYS A 198 -22.86 2.98 -18.87
C LYS A 198 -22.92 2.42 -17.47
N ALA A 199 -23.02 3.26 -16.45
CA ALA A 199 -23.19 2.83 -15.07
C ALA A 199 -24.39 3.51 -14.43
N ARG A 200 -25.08 2.77 -13.58
CA ARG A 200 -26.16 3.25 -12.72
C ARG A 200 -25.80 2.94 -11.28
N VAL A 201 -25.97 3.92 -10.39
CA VAL A 201 -25.63 3.80 -8.97
C VAL A 201 -26.83 4.24 -8.13
N LYS A 202 -27.22 3.41 -7.18
CA LYS A 202 -28.19 3.76 -6.14
C LYS A 202 -27.49 3.92 -4.83
N ILE A 203 -27.58 5.09 -4.24
CA ILE A 203 -26.97 5.43 -2.96
C ILE A 203 -27.97 6.11 -2.05
N LYS A 204 -27.70 6.03 -0.75
CA LYS A 204 -28.43 6.78 0.27
C LYS A 204 -27.49 7.73 0.99
N VAL A 205 -27.88 9.00 1.08
CA VAL A 205 -27.16 10.04 1.81
C VAL A 205 -28.08 10.59 2.90
N GLY A 206 -27.77 10.32 4.15
CA GLY A 206 -28.68 10.59 5.25
C GLY A 206 -30.00 9.83 5.10
N SER A 207 -31.12 10.55 4.97
CA SER A 207 -32.46 9.95 4.76
C SER A 207 -32.88 9.90 3.28
N LYS A 208 -32.08 10.45 2.34
CA LYS A 208 -32.46 10.59 0.93
C LYS A 208 -31.79 9.54 0.05
N ASN A 209 -32.58 8.96 -0.85
CA ASN A 209 -32.10 8.01 -1.84
C ASN A 209 -31.81 8.74 -3.17
N PHE A 210 -30.72 8.37 -3.82
CA PHE A 210 -30.29 8.88 -5.13
C PHE A 210 -30.11 7.71 -6.08
N ASP A 211 -30.65 7.88 -7.27
CA ASP A 211 -30.49 6.98 -8.41
C ASP A 211 -29.85 7.82 -9.53
N SER A 212 -28.65 7.49 -9.87
CA SER A 212 -27.84 8.26 -10.82
C SER A 212 -27.26 7.37 -11.89
N GLU A 213 -27.27 7.86 -13.12
CA GLU A 213 -26.74 7.20 -14.29
C GLU A 213 -25.76 8.11 -15.03
N ALA A 214 -24.67 7.53 -15.50
CA ALA A 214 -23.69 8.21 -16.33
C ALA A 214 -22.99 7.27 -17.31
N LYS A 215 -22.33 7.89 -18.30
CA LYS A 215 -21.51 7.22 -19.32
C LYS A 215 -20.04 7.47 -19.07
N GLY A 216 -19.19 6.60 -19.57
CA GLY A 216 -17.75 6.76 -19.51
C GLY A 216 -17.01 5.97 -20.60
N ASN A 217 -15.72 6.24 -20.76
CA ASN A 217 -14.86 5.55 -21.74
C ASN A 217 -14.54 4.09 -21.34
N GLY A 218 -14.95 3.69 -20.14
CA GLY A 218 -14.78 2.36 -19.58
C GLY A 218 -15.60 2.22 -18.31
N PRO A 219 -15.73 0.99 -17.75
CA PRO A 219 -16.60 0.68 -16.63
C PRO A 219 -16.33 1.53 -15.39
N ILE A 220 -15.06 1.72 -15.05
CA ILE A 220 -14.67 2.51 -13.87
C ILE A 220 -15.00 3.99 -14.07
N HIS A 221 -14.72 4.55 -15.27
CA HIS A 221 -15.04 5.94 -15.56
C HIS A 221 -16.55 6.20 -15.54
N ALA A 222 -17.35 5.28 -16.09
CA ALA A 222 -18.81 5.40 -16.05
C ALA A 222 -19.33 5.35 -14.59
N LEU A 223 -18.78 4.45 -13.76
CA LEU A 223 -19.16 4.30 -12.37
C LEU A 223 -18.76 5.52 -11.53
N ASP A 224 -17.54 6.05 -11.71
CA ASP A 224 -17.07 7.28 -11.04
C ASP A 224 -17.97 8.47 -11.40
N ASN A 225 -18.29 8.64 -12.69
CA ASN A 225 -19.17 9.70 -13.15
C ASN A 225 -20.59 9.60 -12.56
N ALA A 226 -21.14 8.37 -12.48
CA ALA A 226 -22.44 8.16 -11.88
C ALA A 226 -22.46 8.46 -10.38
N LEU A 227 -21.41 8.03 -9.65
CA LEU A 227 -21.28 8.27 -8.23
C LEU A 227 -21.07 9.77 -7.93
N ARG A 228 -20.22 10.46 -8.68
CA ARG A 228 -20.00 11.90 -8.56
C ARG A 228 -21.29 12.67 -8.79
N LYS A 229 -22.01 12.38 -9.87
CA LYS A 229 -23.30 13.01 -10.16
C LYS A 229 -24.31 12.90 -9.01
N ALA A 230 -24.28 11.78 -8.27
CA ALA A 230 -25.13 11.59 -7.10
C ALA A 230 -24.64 12.36 -5.87
N LEU A 231 -23.32 12.47 -5.66
CA LEU A 231 -22.72 12.98 -4.43
C LEU A 231 -22.35 14.47 -4.47
N GLU A 232 -22.01 15.03 -5.63
CA GLU A 232 -21.48 16.40 -5.75
C GLU A 232 -22.47 17.48 -5.26
N ASN A 233 -23.77 17.23 -5.34
CA ASN A 233 -24.78 18.15 -4.81
C ASN A 233 -24.76 18.22 -3.27
N TYR A 234 -24.29 17.16 -2.59
CA TYR A 234 -24.14 17.10 -1.14
C TYR A 234 -22.75 17.46 -0.65
N TYR A 235 -21.75 17.07 -1.45
CA TYR A 235 -20.34 17.23 -1.14
C TYR A 235 -19.64 17.98 -2.25
N PRO A 236 -19.81 19.31 -2.34
CA PRO A 236 -19.27 20.14 -3.45
C PRO A 236 -17.76 20.02 -3.63
N ASN A 237 -17.03 19.69 -2.53
CA ASN A 237 -15.58 19.52 -2.56
C ASN A 237 -15.12 18.33 -3.43
N LEU A 238 -16.03 17.39 -3.76
CA LEU A 238 -15.73 16.29 -4.67
C LEU A 238 -15.42 16.77 -6.10
N LYS A 239 -15.88 17.95 -6.52
CA LYS A 239 -15.57 18.52 -7.84
C LYS A 239 -14.08 18.71 -8.06
N GLY A 240 -13.33 18.98 -7.00
CA GLY A 240 -11.87 19.14 -7.04
C GLY A 240 -11.08 17.83 -6.98
N LEU A 241 -11.72 16.72 -6.65
CA LEU A 241 -11.07 15.43 -6.51
C LEU A 241 -10.75 14.83 -7.87
N LYS A 242 -9.49 14.51 -8.13
CA LYS A 242 -9.04 13.89 -9.38
C LYS A 242 -8.39 12.54 -9.07
N LEU A 243 -8.67 11.52 -9.89
CA LEU A 243 -7.94 10.27 -9.87
C LEU A 243 -6.52 10.55 -10.39
N ILE A 244 -5.52 10.28 -9.55
CA ILE A 244 -4.10 10.51 -9.87
C ILE A 244 -3.48 9.23 -10.41
N ASP A 245 -3.84 8.08 -9.82
CA ASP A 245 -3.27 6.79 -10.17
C ASP A 245 -4.31 5.68 -9.97
N TYR A 246 -4.24 4.66 -10.79
CA TYR A 246 -5.14 3.52 -10.75
C TYR A 246 -4.37 2.27 -11.14
N LYS A 247 -4.23 1.35 -10.19
CA LYS A 247 -3.46 0.13 -10.37
C LYS A 247 -4.29 -1.09 -10.02
N VAL A 248 -4.26 -2.07 -10.90
CA VAL A 248 -4.85 -3.41 -10.67
C VAL A 248 -3.72 -4.42 -10.57
N ARG A 249 -3.77 -5.24 -9.54
CA ARG A 249 -2.82 -6.35 -9.35
C ARG A 249 -3.56 -7.65 -9.15
N ILE A 250 -3.17 -8.68 -9.89
CA ILE A 250 -3.64 -10.05 -9.69
C ILE A 250 -2.98 -10.61 -8.42
N LEU A 251 -3.79 -11.13 -7.51
CA LEU A 251 -3.33 -11.71 -6.24
C LEU A 251 -3.18 -13.23 -6.32
N THR A 252 -4.07 -13.89 -7.07
CA THR A 252 -4.11 -15.37 -7.21
C THR A 252 -4.01 -15.76 -8.69
N PRO A 253 -2.84 -15.60 -9.34
CA PRO A 253 -2.69 -15.85 -10.77
C PRO A 253 -2.99 -17.31 -11.17
N GLN A 254 -2.86 -18.26 -10.25
CA GLN A 254 -3.20 -19.67 -10.44
C GLN A 254 -4.69 -19.90 -10.73
N ASP A 255 -5.57 -18.95 -10.35
CA ASP A 255 -7.03 -19.07 -10.52
C ASP A 255 -7.50 -18.60 -11.91
N GLY A 256 -6.58 -18.19 -12.80
CA GLY A 256 -6.89 -17.73 -14.15
C GLY A 256 -7.86 -16.56 -14.17
N THR A 257 -8.97 -16.67 -14.92
CA THR A 257 -10.00 -15.61 -14.99
C THR A 257 -10.83 -15.41 -13.74
N LYS A 258 -10.75 -16.33 -12.78
CA LYS A 258 -11.38 -16.23 -11.45
C LYS A 258 -10.45 -15.59 -10.41
N ALA A 259 -9.26 -15.18 -10.82
CA ALA A 259 -8.27 -14.62 -9.92
C ALA A 259 -8.80 -13.41 -9.13
N LEU A 260 -8.45 -13.37 -7.86
CA LEU A 260 -8.67 -12.19 -7.04
C LEU A 260 -7.76 -11.07 -7.53
N VAL A 261 -8.29 -9.87 -7.62
CA VAL A 261 -7.56 -8.67 -7.99
C VAL A 261 -7.63 -7.63 -6.88
N ARG A 262 -6.54 -6.92 -6.69
CA ARG A 262 -6.48 -5.74 -5.83
C ARG A 262 -6.47 -4.50 -6.71
N VAL A 263 -7.39 -3.60 -6.43
CA VAL A 263 -7.44 -2.27 -7.03
C VAL A 263 -6.92 -1.26 -6.01
N ARG A 264 -6.09 -0.34 -6.48
CA ARG A 264 -5.51 0.74 -5.66
C ARG A 264 -5.51 2.04 -6.44
#